data_e354a2d86810387a15c30d97b0d490c1
#
_entry.id   e354a2d86810387a15c30d97b0d490c1
#
_cell.length_a   1.000
_cell.length_b   1.000
_cell.length_c   1.000
_cell.angle_alpha   90.00
_cell.angle_beta   90.00
_cell.angle_gamma   90.00
#
_symmetry.space_group_name_H-M   'P 1'
#
loop_
_entity.id
_entity.type
_entity.pdbx_description
1 polymer ?
#
loop_
_entity_poly.entity_id
_entity_poly.type
_entity_poly.pdbx_seq_one_letter_code
_entity_poly.pdbx_strand_id
1 'polypeptide(L)'
;SYPPQALFGNIQFVPPTHPGLIDFATKHPEFQGFIDSGSGANFYGRIVGVGAEEGREAKREYDTYRAAVAFDGEFDNGIGWDAGVTWSRSESEVGGVDAQIGRTKLAFQGFGGFNCGATLSNAGEIQANGAVAGEGGCLYYNPFSNSIATSQAEATFGAANPDFDPAVANSPEILQYLDDTSTTKSEATQLV
;
A
#
# COMPACT_ATOMS: atom_id res chain seq x y z
N SER A 1 16.06 -14.21 7.70
CA SER A 1 16.54 -12.82 7.75
C SER A 1 16.17 -12.15 6.44
N TYR A 2 15.28 -11.20 6.49
CA TYR A 2 14.97 -10.34 5.33
C TYR A 2 16.23 -9.55 4.97
N PRO A 3 16.61 -9.46 3.70
CA PRO A 3 17.76 -8.68 3.29
C PRO A 3 17.55 -7.18 3.60
N PRO A 4 18.61 -6.45 3.96
CA PRO A 4 18.50 -5.02 4.34
C PRO A 4 17.84 -4.13 3.28
N GLN A 5 17.82 -4.52 2.04
CA GLN A 5 17.17 -3.79 0.94
C GLN A 5 15.65 -3.70 1.07
N ALA A 6 14.98 -4.61 1.79
CA ALA A 6 13.55 -4.54 2.03
C ALA A 6 13.17 -3.43 3.04
N LEU A 7 14.10 -3.01 3.88
CA LEU A 7 13.91 -1.90 4.82
C LEU A 7 14.05 -0.52 4.14
N PHE A 8 14.81 -0.43 3.05
CA PHE A 8 15.07 0.83 2.34
C PHE A 8 14.05 1.13 1.22
N GLY A 9 13.21 0.17 0.85
CA GLY A 9 12.22 0.35 -0.22
C GLY A 9 11.09 1.34 0.10
N ASN A 10 10.93 1.73 1.37
CA ASN A 10 9.86 2.62 1.83
C ASN A 10 10.35 4.02 2.22
N ILE A 11 11.61 4.38 1.90
CA ILE A 11 12.11 5.73 2.10
C ILE A 11 11.57 6.59 0.97
N GLN A 12 10.81 7.61 1.34
CA GLN A 12 10.31 8.60 0.39
C GLN A 12 10.96 9.95 0.67
N PHE A 13 11.48 10.55 -0.37
CA PHE A 13 12.05 11.90 -0.29
C PHE A 13 10.92 12.94 -0.34
N VAL A 14 10.94 13.85 0.62
CA VAL A 14 10.04 15.01 0.71
C VAL A 14 10.86 16.25 0.38
N PRO A 15 10.56 16.96 -0.71
CA PRO A 15 11.33 18.14 -1.10
C PRO A 15 11.15 19.29 -0.10
N PRO A 16 12.12 20.22 0.03
CA PRO A 16 12.02 21.35 0.94
C PRO A 16 10.89 22.33 0.58
N THR A 17 10.40 22.27 -0.65
CA THR A 17 9.25 23.03 -1.14
C THR A 17 7.89 22.39 -0.86
N HIS A 18 7.89 21.23 -0.18
CA HIS A 18 6.66 20.50 0.10
C HIS A 18 5.76 21.27 1.08
N PRO A 19 4.49 21.60 0.72
CA PRO A 19 3.62 22.45 1.54
C PRO A 19 3.42 21.91 2.97
N GLY A 20 3.21 20.59 3.10
CA GLY A 20 3.05 19.94 4.39
C GLY A 20 4.31 20.00 5.26
N LEU A 21 5.52 19.92 4.68
CA LEU A 21 6.77 20.05 5.41
C LEU A 21 6.97 21.50 5.89
N ILE A 22 6.66 22.47 5.04
CA ILE A 22 6.77 23.90 5.37
C ILE A 22 5.83 24.24 6.54
N ASP A 23 4.56 23.85 6.47
CA ASP A 23 3.61 24.08 7.55
C ASP A 23 4.03 23.33 8.83
N PHE A 24 4.45 22.08 8.71
CA PHE A 24 4.92 21.27 9.85
C PHE A 24 6.11 21.92 10.55
N ALA A 25 7.10 22.42 9.81
CA ALA A 25 8.28 23.08 10.36
C ALA A 25 7.96 24.42 11.04
N THR A 26 6.88 25.12 10.66
CA THR A 26 6.47 26.35 11.38
C THR A 26 5.97 26.04 12.79
N LYS A 27 5.40 24.86 13.01
CA LYS A 27 4.90 24.37 14.30
C LYS A 27 5.99 23.65 15.10
N HIS A 28 6.99 23.10 14.39
CA HIS A 28 8.10 22.30 14.90
C HIS A 28 9.44 22.87 14.41
N PRO A 29 9.96 23.94 15.04
CA PRO A 29 11.15 24.67 14.56
C PRO A 29 12.40 23.81 14.41
N GLU A 30 12.49 22.68 15.12
CA GLU A 30 13.59 21.70 14.99
C GLU A 30 13.68 21.09 13.58
N PHE A 31 12.61 21.14 12.79
CA PHE A 31 12.58 20.67 11.39
C PHE A 31 12.90 21.78 10.37
N GLN A 32 13.00 23.05 10.80
CA GLN A 32 13.26 24.17 9.89
C GLN A 32 14.57 24.00 9.10
N GLY A 33 15.55 23.34 9.69
CA GLY A 33 16.84 23.07 9.04
C GLY A 33 16.73 22.27 7.73
N PHE A 34 15.71 21.43 7.55
CA PHE A 34 15.49 20.70 6.29
C PHE A 34 15.05 21.62 5.15
N ILE A 35 14.37 22.72 5.49
CA ILE A 35 13.92 23.74 4.53
C ILE A 35 15.06 24.69 4.22
N ASP A 36 15.70 25.27 5.25
CA ASP A 36 16.73 26.30 5.12
C ASP A 36 17.97 25.80 4.38
N SER A 37 18.34 24.55 4.60
CA SER A 37 19.46 23.91 3.88
C SER A 37 19.13 23.50 2.44
N GLY A 38 17.85 23.51 2.06
CA GLY A 38 17.40 23.00 0.77
C GLY A 38 17.51 21.47 0.63
N SER A 39 17.82 20.75 1.72
CA SER A 39 18.03 19.29 1.67
C SER A 39 16.74 18.47 1.62
N GLY A 40 15.59 19.04 2.05
CA GLY A 40 14.36 18.29 2.24
C GLY A 40 14.47 17.24 3.34
N ALA A 41 13.48 16.37 3.44
CA ALA A 41 13.41 15.33 4.47
C ALA A 41 13.25 13.95 3.84
N ASN A 42 13.74 12.91 4.52
CA ASN A 42 13.43 11.52 4.20
C ASN A 42 12.34 11.02 5.13
N PHE A 43 11.24 10.60 4.58
CA PHE A 43 10.14 10.01 5.32
C PHE A 43 10.29 8.49 5.40
N TYR A 44 10.19 7.99 6.63
CA TYR A 44 10.17 6.56 6.96
C TYR A 44 8.88 6.26 7.68
N GLY A 45 7.97 5.55 7.06
CA GLY A 45 6.72 5.25 7.73
C GLY A 45 5.67 4.64 6.80
N ARG A 46 4.52 4.38 7.38
CA ARG A 46 3.34 3.95 6.62
C ARG A 46 2.60 5.18 6.13
N ILE A 47 2.08 5.07 4.91
CA ILE A 47 1.18 6.06 4.35
C ILE A 47 -0.16 5.96 5.09
N VAL A 48 -0.63 7.09 5.61
CA VAL A 48 -1.89 7.18 6.36
C VAL A 48 -3.01 7.64 5.45
N GLY A 49 -4.21 7.11 5.65
CA GLY A 49 -5.42 7.50 4.92
C GLY A 49 -5.69 6.70 3.65
N VAL A 50 -4.73 5.94 3.14
CA VAL A 50 -4.95 5.03 2.00
C VAL A 50 -5.82 3.86 2.46
N GLY A 51 -6.88 3.56 1.71
CA GLY A 51 -7.89 2.57 2.09
C GLY A 51 -8.80 3.05 3.23
N ALA A 52 -8.95 4.37 3.44
CA ALA A 52 -9.68 4.92 4.58
C ALA A 52 -11.17 4.58 4.61
N GLU A 53 -11.79 4.35 3.44
CA GLU A 53 -13.22 4.01 3.33
C GLU A 53 -13.47 2.51 3.57
N GLU A 54 -12.53 1.64 3.21
CA GLU A 54 -12.68 0.18 3.29
C GLU A 54 -11.73 -0.44 4.32
N GLY A 55 -10.82 0.34 4.88
CA GLY A 55 -9.73 -0.17 5.71
C GLY A 55 -8.64 -0.85 4.87
N ARG A 56 -7.48 -1.10 5.47
CA ARG A 56 -6.45 -1.96 4.88
C ARG A 56 -6.76 -3.41 5.25
N GLU A 57 -7.81 -3.95 4.67
CA GLU A 57 -8.17 -5.35 4.88
C GLU A 57 -7.41 -6.26 3.93
N ALA A 58 -6.81 -7.30 4.48
CA ALA A 58 -6.35 -8.44 3.69
C ALA A 58 -7.44 -9.50 3.70
N LYS A 59 -8.17 -9.63 2.60
CA LYS A 59 -9.15 -10.69 2.41
C LYS A 59 -8.42 -11.99 2.06
N ARG A 60 -8.77 -13.07 2.73
CA ARG A 60 -8.27 -14.42 2.42
C ARG A 60 -9.42 -15.39 2.47
N GLU A 61 -9.72 -15.99 1.33
CA GLU A 61 -10.71 -17.04 1.20
C GLU A 61 -10.02 -18.31 0.69
N TYR A 62 -10.39 -19.43 1.29
CA TYR A 62 -9.88 -20.75 0.91
C TYR A 62 -11.03 -21.72 0.86
N ASP A 63 -11.27 -22.28 -0.33
CA ASP A 63 -12.24 -23.32 -0.55
C ASP A 63 -11.54 -24.61 -0.94
N THR A 64 -11.93 -25.71 -0.30
CA THR A 64 -11.39 -27.03 -0.64
C THR A 64 -12.52 -28.02 -0.80
N TYR A 65 -12.54 -28.66 -1.95
CA TYR A 65 -13.48 -29.69 -2.32
C TYR A 65 -12.75 -31.00 -2.45
N ARG A 66 -13.32 -32.10 -1.94
CA ARG A 66 -12.77 -33.44 -2.09
C ARG A 66 -13.87 -34.45 -2.30
N ALA A 67 -13.68 -35.30 -3.30
CA ALA A 67 -14.47 -36.49 -3.52
C ALA A 67 -13.54 -37.70 -3.60
N ALA A 68 -13.94 -38.81 -2.95
CA ALA A 68 -13.17 -40.03 -2.97
C ALA A 68 -14.14 -41.22 -3.11
N VAL A 69 -13.76 -42.19 -3.91
CA VAL A 69 -14.46 -43.49 -4.06
C VAL A 69 -13.39 -44.55 -3.90
N ALA A 70 -13.68 -45.53 -3.07
CA ALA A 70 -12.83 -46.68 -2.87
C ALA A 70 -13.64 -47.99 -3.01
N PHE A 71 -13.01 -48.98 -3.54
CA PHE A 71 -13.52 -50.32 -3.68
C PHE A 71 -12.49 -51.31 -3.10
N ASP A 72 -12.94 -52.27 -2.41
CA ASP A 72 -12.14 -53.39 -1.93
C ASP A 72 -12.81 -54.71 -2.21
N GLY A 73 -12.05 -55.76 -2.26
CA GLY A 73 -12.60 -57.08 -2.52
C GLY A 73 -11.54 -58.15 -2.40
N GLU A 74 -11.96 -59.41 -2.59
CA GLU A 74 -11.09 -60.56 -2.58
C GLU A 74 -11.39 -61.44 -3.80
N PHE A 75 -10.34 -61.92 -4.44
CA PHE A 75 -10.47 -62.87 -5.52
C PHE A 75 -10.69 -64.30 -4.98
N ASP A 76 -11.26 -65.20 -5.78
CA ASP A 76 -11.53 -66.59 -5.40
C ASP A 76 -10.30 -67.37 -4.92
N ASN A 77 -9.12 -66.87 -5.22
CA ASN A 77 -7.82 -67.44 -4.79
C ASN A 77 -7.32 -66.89 -3.43
N GLY A 78 -8.11 -66.10 -2.72
CA GLY A 78 -7.79 -65.53 -1.43
C GLY A 78 -6.88 -64.27 -1.48
N ILE A 79 -6.65 -63.72 -2.67
CA ILE A 79 -5.87 -62.46 -2.80
C ILE A 79 -6.84 -61.27 -2.69
N GLY A 80 -6.60 -60.45 -1.66
CA GLY A 80 -7.30 -59.16 -1.48
C GLY A 80 -6.85 -58.13 -2.51
N TRP A 81 -7.74 -57.22 -2.88
CA TRP A 81 -7.44 -56.05 -3.70
C TRP A 81 -8.17 -54.84 -3.16
N ASP A 82 -7.57 -53.67 -3.32
CA ASP A 82 -8.20 -52.38 -3.10
C ASP A 82 -7.91 -51.43 -4.28
N ALA A 83 -8.87 -50.60 -4.58
CA ALA A 83 -8.74 -49.56 -5.61
C ALA A 83 -9.50 -48.32 -5.15
N GLY A 84 -8.89 -47.15 -5.32
CA GLY A 84 -9.51 -45.90 -4.95
C GLY A 84 -9.19 -44.79 -5.95
N VAL A 85 -10.12 -43.87 -6.07
CA VAL A 85 -9.96 -42.64 -6.83
C VAL A 85 -10.31 -41.48 -5.91
N THR A 86 -9.41 -40.52 -5.80
CA THR A 86 -9.64 -39.29 -5.08
C THR A 86 -9.48 -38.13 -6.03
N TRP A 87 -10.48 -37.24 -6.04
CA TRP A 87 -10.41 -35.96 -6.68
C TRP A 87 -10.43 -34.88 -5.61
N SER A 88 -9.57 -33.86 -5.77
CA SER A 88 -9.57 -32.68 -4.93
C SER A 88 -9.35 -31.41 -5.75
N ARG A 89 -10.02 -30.34 -5.34
CA ARG A 89 -9.85 -28.99 -5.88
C ARG A 89 -9.70 -28.04 -4.71
N SER A 90 -8.67 -27.21 -4.76
CA SER A 90 -8.44 -26.14 -3.80
C SER A 90 -8.41 -24.81 -4.55
N GLU A 91 -9.19 -23.87 -4.08
CA GLU A 91 -9.23 -22.50 -4.55
C GLU A 91 -8.77 -21.59 -3.43
N SER A 92 -7.98 -20.58 -3.77
CA SER A 92 -7.63 -19.52 -2.84
C SER A 92 -7.73 -18.16 -3.49
N GLU A 93 -8.34 -17.23 -2.78
CA GLU A 93 -8.38 -15.82 -3.15
C GLU A 93 -7.72 -15.01 -2.02
N VAL A 94 -6.65 -14.30 -2.37
CA VAL A 94 -5.95 -13.42 -1.46
C VAL A 94 -5.93 -12.03 -2.08
N GLY A 95 -6.52 -11.07 -1.38
CA GLY A 95 -6.58 -9.69 -1.82
C GLY A 95 -6.32 -8.73 -0.68
N GLY A 96 -6.03 -7.50 -1.02
CA GLY A 96 -5.85 -6.42 -0.04
C GLY A 96 -5.63 -5.08 -0.72
N VAL A 97 -5.83 -4.05 0.07
CA VAL A 97 -5.56 -2.67 -0.31
C VAL A 97 -4.19 -2.28 0.20
N ASP A 98 -3.34 -1.75 -0.67
CA ASP A 98 -2.02 -1.21 -0.31
C ASP A 98 -1.69 0.00 -1.20
N ALA A 99 -0.66 0.75 -0.83
CA ALA A 99 -0.22 1.89 -1.59
C ALA A 99 0.82 1.48 -2.65
N GLN A 100 0.63 1.94 -3.88
CA GLN A 100 1.62 1.75 -4.95
C GLN A 100 2.87 2.59 -4.71
N ILE A 101 4.03 1.95 -4.62
CA ILE A 101 5.34 2.62 -4.38
C ILE A 101 5.61 3.70 -5.43
N GLY A 102 5.33 3.43 -6.70
CA GLY A 102 5.55 4.39 -7.78
C GLY A 102 4.67 5.63 -7.66
N ARG A 103 3.38 5.45 -7.41
CA ARG A 103 2.43 6.54 -7.18
C ARG A 103 2.80 7.34 -5.92
N THR A 104 3.22 6.63 -4.88
CA THR A 104 3.70 7.24 -3.64
C THR A 104 4.88 8.16 -3.90
N LYS A 105 5.89 7.71 -4.65
CA LYS A 105 7.06 8.53 -5.00
C LYS A 105 6.67 9.80 -5.75
N LEU A 106 5.76 9.70 -6.72
CA LEU A 106 5.24 10.86 -7.43
C LEU A 106 4.52 11.83 -6.48
N ALA A 107 3.63 11.32 -5.64
CA ALA A 107 2.82 12.11 -4.74
C ALA A 107 3.62 12.84 -3.66
N PHE A 108 4.67 12.24 -3.12
CA PHE A 108 5.57 12.91 -2.16
C PHE A 108 6.31 14.10 -2.77
N GLN A 109 6.50 14.11 -4.08
CA GLN A 109 7.18 15.19 -4.79
C GLN A 109 6.21 16.13 -5.54
N GLY A 110 4.91 16.01 -5.26
CA GLY A 110 3.88 16.89 -5.80
C GLY A 110 3.41 16.53 -7.21
N PHE A 111 3.76 15.32 -7.69
CA PHE A 111 3.35 14.82 -8.99
C PHE A 111 2.30 13.68 -8.88
N GLY A 112 1.60 13.57 -7.74
CA GLY A 112 0.49 12.65 -7.57
C GLY A 112 -0.77 13.11 -8.28
N GLY A 113 -1.77 12.22 -8.35
CA GLY A 113 -3.07 12.51 -8.99
C GLY A 113 -3.20 11.91 -10.39
N PHE A 114 -4.41 11.46 -10.69
CA PHE A 114 -4.71 10.81 -11.98
C PHE A 114 -4.58 11.75 -13.19
N ASN A 115 -4.67 13.06 -12.96
CA ASN A 115 -4.63 14.09 -13.99
C ASN A 115 -3.28 14.82 -14.09
N CYS A 116 -2.26 14.40 -13.35
CA CYS A 116 -0.96 15.08 -13.33
C CYS A 116 -0.15 14.88 -14.63
N GLY A 117 -0.22 13.71 -15.24
CA GLY A 117 0.56 13.41 -16.45
C GLY A 117 2.03 13.06 -16.21
N ALA A 118 2.58 13.29 -15.03
CA ALA A 118 3.92 12.85 -14.67
C ALA A 118 4.00 11.31 -14.55
N THR A 119 5.15 10.74 -14.89
CA THR A 119 5.39 9.30 -14.88
C THR A 119 6.72 8.96 -14.24
N LEU A 120 6.97 7.68 -14.01
CA LEU A 120 8.31 7.18 -13.66
C LEU A 120 8.97 6.53 -14.88
N SER A 121 10.27 6.78 -15.05
CA SER A 121 11.11 6.03 -15.97
C SER A 121 11.31 4.58 -15.49
N ASN A 122 11.87 3.73 -16.35
CA ASN A 122 12.26 2.37 -15.95
C ASN A 122 13.32 2.34 -14.83
N ALA A 123 14.08 3.43 -14.68
CA ALA A 123 15.03 3.60 -13.58
C ALA A 123 14.38 4.17 -12.31
N GLY A 124 13.06 4.42 -12.33
CA GLY A 124 12.30 4.98 -11.21
C GLY A 124 12.49 6.48 -11.03
N GLU A 125 13.02 7.20 -12.03
CA GLU A 125 13.16 8.66 -11.98
C GLU A 125 11.86 9.34 -12.42
N ILE A 126 11.54 10.48 -11.81
CA ILE A 126 10.34 11.25 -12.16
C ILE A 126 10.54 11.93 -13.52
N GLN A 127 9.60 11.68 -14.41
CA GLN A 127 9.45 12.35 -15.71
C GLN A 127 8.26 13.29 -15.60
N ALA A 128 8.53 14.58 -15.44
CA ALA A 128 7.47 15.56 -15.23
C ALA A 128 6.55 15.75 -16.46
N ASN A 129 7.08 15.50 -17.68
CA ASN A 129 6.31 15.59 -18.94
C ASN A 129 5.59 16.95 -19.13
N GLY A 130 6.20 18.04 -18.62
CA GLY A 130 5.61 19.37 -18.63
C GLY A 130 4.69 19.67 -17.45
N ALA A 131 4.46 18.73 -16.55
CA ALA A 131 3.70 18.95 -15.32
C ALA A 131 4.51 19.79 -14.32
N VAL A 132 3.82 20.56 -13.49
CA VAL A 132 4.41 21.34 -12.40
C VAL A 132 3.91 20.75 -11.08
N ALA A 133 4.81 20.56 -10.14
CA ALA A 133 4.48 19.97 -8.84
C ALA A 133 3.42 20.81 -8.10
N GLY A 134 2.32 20.16 -7.69
CA GLY A 134 1.22 20.82 -6.98
C GLY A 134 0.28 21.67 -7.85
N GLU A 135 0.41 21.65 -9.19
CA GLU A 135 -0.40 22.45 -10.09
C GLU A 135 -1.06 21.58 -11.18
N GLY A 136 -2.14 22.07 -11.77
CA GLY A 136 -2.75 21.47 -12.96
C GLY A 136 -3.22 20.03 -12.81
N GLY A 137 -3.68 19.64 -11.63
CA GLY A 137 -4.09 18.26 -11.32
C GLY A 137 -3.00 17.39 -10.70
N CYS A 138 -1.80 17.96 -10.49
CA CYS A 138 -0.73 17.34 -9.71
C CYS A 138 -0.92 17.66 -8.23
N LEU A 139 -0.85 16.66 -7.37
CA LEU A 139 -1.15 16.75 -5.95
C LEU A 139 0.03 16.28 -5.10
N TYR A 140 0.23 16.95 -3.97
CA TYR A 140 1.10 16.45 -2.92
C TYR A 140 0.37 15.47 -2.00
N TYR A 141 1.06 14.42 -1.58
CA TYR A 141 0.66 13.64 -0.41
C TYR A 141 1.46 14.10 0.80
N ASN A 142 0.78 14.58 1.82
CA ASN A 142 1.39 15.05 3.05
C ASN A 142 1.50 13.90 4.09
N PRO A 143 2.74 13.43 4.41
CA PRO A 143 2.95 12.35 5.36
C PRO A 143 3.01 12.79 6.83
N PHE A 144 2.99 14.10 7.10
CA PHE A 144 3.17 14.65 8.43
C PHE A 144 1.86 14.67 9.23
N SER A 145 1.99 14.79 10.56
CA SER A 145 0.82 14.81 11.46
C SER A 145 -0.16 15.95 11.17
N ASN A 146 0.33 17.08 10.66
CA ASN A 146 -0.51 18.23 10.28
C ASN A 146 -1.52 17.94 9.16
N SER A 147 -1.43 16.79 8.49
CA SER A 147 -2.41 16.34 7.50
C SER A 147 -3.63 15.62 8.10
N ILE A 148 -3.62 15.31 9.40
CA ILE A 148 -4.58 14.42 10.04
C ILE A 148 -5.29 15.13 11.20
N ALA A 149 -6.63 15.20 11.16
CA ALA A 149 -7.43 15.93 12.12
C ALA A 149 -7.43 15.32 13.55
N THR A 150 -7.15 14.02 13.64
CA THR A 150 -7.14 13.30 14.92
C THR A 150 -5.76 12.72 15.21
N SER A 151 -5.36 12.76 16.48
CA SER A 151 -4.07 12.20 16.91
C SER A 151 -4.01 10.68 16.68
N GLN A 152 -2.89 10.22 16.16
CA GLN A 152 -2.56 8.81 16.01
C GLN A 152 -1.58 8.31 17.08
N ALA A 153 -1.16 9.18 17.99
CA ALA A 153 -0.30 8.80 19.11
C ALA A 153 -1.10 7.96 20.14
N GLU A 154 -0.48 6.90 20.65
CA GLU A 154 -1.14 5.93 21.54
C GLU A 154 -1.82 6.61 22.73
N ALA A 155 -1.14 7.56 23.38
CA ALA A 155 -1.65 8.26 24.56
C ALA A 155 -2.83 9.22 24.29
N THR A 156 -3.00 9.66 23.04
CA THR A 156 -4.00 10.68 22.66
C THR A 156 -4.82 10.23 21.43
N PHE A 157 -4.89 8.93 21.18
CA PHE A 157 -5.55 8.39 20.01
C PHE A 157 -7.00 8.86 19.89
N GLY A 158 -7.35 9.40 18.73
CA GLY A 158 -8.69 9.93 18.46
C GLY A 158 -8.98 11.34 19.00
N ALA A 159 -8.10 11.92 19.83
CA ALA A 159 -8.23 13.31 20.24
C ALA A 159 -7.96 14.26 19.06
N ALA A 160 -8.46 15.50 19.15
CA ALA A 160 -8.15 16.52 18.16
C ALA A 160 -6.63 16.74 18.07
N ASN A 161 -6.11 16.78 16.86
CA ASN A 161 -4.70 17.04 16.62
C ASN A 161 -4.46 18.55 16.55
N PRO A 162 -3.68 19.15 17.48
CA PRO A 162 -3.42 20.59 17.48
C PRO A 162 -2.58 21.06 16.26
N ASP A 163 -1.84 20.14 15.63
CA ASP A 163 -1.01 20.46 14.46
C ASP A 163 -1.79 20.45 13.15
N PHE A 164 -3.04 19.95 13.16
CA PHE A 164 -3.82 19.80 11.96
C PHE A 164 -4.04 21.13 11.24
N ASP A 165 -3.76 21.15 9.94
CA ASP A 165 -4.10 22.23 9.05
C ASP A 165 -4.85 21.72 7.83
N PRO A 166 -6.13 22.11 7.65
CA PRO A 166 -6.92 21.67 6.51
C PRO A 166 -6.37 22.13 5.15
N ALA A 167 -5.54 23.19 5.14
CA ALA A 167 -4.92 23.69 3.90
C ALA A 167 -3.86 22.74 3.32
N VAL A 168 -3.24 21.92 4.16
CA VAL A 168 -2.24 20.92 3.77
C VAL A 168 -2.69 19.48 4.03
N ALA A 169 -3.97 19.30 4.36
CA ALA A 169 -4.55 17.96 4.54
C ALA A 169 -4.60 17.18 3.22
N ASN A 170 -4.49 15.87 3.32
CA ASN A 170 -4.62 15.00 2.16
C ASN A 170 -6.06 14.99 1.64
N SER A 171 -6.24 15.33 0.38
CA SER A 171 -7.54 15.26 -0.27
C SER A 171 -7.96 13.80 -0.54
N PRO A 172 -9.27 13.50 -0.62
CA PRO A 172 -9.74 12.17 -1.02
C PRO A 172 -9.16 11.72 -2.37
N GLU A 173 -8.93 12.65 -3.30
CA GLU A 173 -8.37 12.35 -4.62
C GLU A 173 -6.94 11.82 -4.53
N ILE A 174 -6.07 12.43 -3.72
CA ILE A 174 -4.69 11.92 -3.55
C ILE A 174 -4.67 10.59 -2.83
N LEU A 175 -5.56 10.37 -1.86
CA LEU A 175 -5.66 9.10 -1.14
C LEU A 175 -6.11 7.98 -2.09
N GLN A 176 -7.13 8.23 -2.91
CA GLN A 176 -7.59 7.28 -3.93
C GLN A 176 -6.52 7.01 -5.00
N TYR A 177 -5.75 8.04 -5.39
CA TYR A 177 -4.64 7.85 -6.32
C TYR A 177 -3.56 6.91 -5.78
N LEU A 178 -3.29 6.96 -4.48
CA LEU A 178 -2.30 6.10 -3.83
C LEU A 178 -2.81 4.67 -3.64
N ASP A 179 -4.12 4.50 -3.58
CA ASP A 179 -4.76 3.22 -3.33
C ASP A 179 -4.55 2.25 -4.50
N ASP A 180 -4.25 1.01 -4.18
CA ASP A 180 -4.20 -0.08 -5.12
C ASP A 180 -4.80 -1.33 -4.51
N THR A 181 -5.80 -1.88 -5.18
CA THR A 181 -6.42 -3.14 -4.77
C THR A 181 -5.83 -4.26 -5.61
N SER A 182 -5.15 -5.19 -4.98
CA SER A 182 -4.64 -6.38 -5.63
C SER A 182 -5.42 -7.61 -5.19
N THR A 183 -5.77 -8.47 -6.15
CA THR A 183 -6.38 -9.76 -5.87
C THR A 183 -5.63 -10.85 -6.63
N THR A 184 -5.16 -11.85 -5.91
CA THR A 184 -4.52 -13.04 -6.49
C THR A 184 -5.45 -14.23 -6.29
N LYS A 185 -5.83 -14.89 -7.39
CA LYS A 185 -6.58 -16.15 -7.38
C LYS A 185 -5.67 -17.29 -7.79
N SER A 186 -5.71 -18.36 -7.02
CA SER A 186 -4.97 -19.59 -7.31
C SER A 186 -5.93 -20.77 -7.26
N GLU A 187 -5.79 -21.67 -8.21
CA GLU A 187 -6.57 -22.90 -8.30
C GLU A 187 -5.60 -24.08 -8.48
N ALA A 188 -5.82 -25.15 -7.72
CA ALA A 188 -5.12 -26.41 -7.88
C ALA A 188 -6.13 -27.56 -7.92
N THR A 189 -6.01 -28.43 -8.94
CA THR A 189 -6.81 -29.65 -9.07
C THR A 189 -5.88 -30.86 -9.07
N GLN A 190 -6.21 -31.87 -8.28
CA GLN A 190 -5.48 -33.12 -8.18
C GLN A 190 -6.41 -34.30 -8.36
N LEU A 191 -5.96 -35.28 -9.11
CA LEU A 191 -6.57 -36.60 -9.24
C LEU A 191 -5.53 -37.66 -8.88
N VAL A 192 -5.89 -38.55 -7.98
CA VAL A 192 -5.03 -39.66 -7.52
C VAL A 192 -5.81 -40.96 -7.52
#